data_eb935cbb052ea05f98116f98412a674e
#
_entry.id   eb935cbb052ea05f98116f98412a674e
#
_cell.length_a   1.000
_cell.length_b   1.000
_cell.length_c   1.000
_cell.angle_alpha   90.00
_cell.angle_beta   90.00
_cell.angle_gamma   90.00
#
_symmetry.space_group_name_H-M   'P 1'
#
loop_
_entity.id
_entity.type
_entity.pdbx_description
1 polymer ?
#
loop_
_entity_poly.entity_id
_entity_poly.type
_entity_poly.pdbx_seq_one_letter_code
_entity_poly.pdbx_strand_id
1 'polypeptide(L)'
;AFLVYQLEEYSTMLKPGSTAVPKMYAVDQGMVYAVSRANQQDIGKRLETAIFCELQRRTSGRRTETITSYTMPTSKQEKVDFLIGDALAAEPYGLIQVCANMGNEKTRAREIGSLQAVMQRTNVDSGLILTLNEGETIELPDSTGTFHVLPSWKWSLYEA
;
A
#
# COMPACT_ATOMS: atom_id res chain seq x y z
N ALA A 1 -22.04 8.39 -10.95
CA ALA A 1 -20.60 8.28 -11.24
C ALA A 1 -19.85 8.32 -9.91
N PHE A 2 -18.97 7.35 -9.69
CA PHE A 2 -18.10 7.36 -8.52
C PHE A 2 -16.86 8.19 -8.87
N LEU A 3 -16.61 9.26 -8.11
CA LEU A 3 -15.44 10.12 -8.29
C LEU A 3 -14.32 9.80 -7.29
N VAL A 4 -14.66 9.11 -6.22
CA VAL A 4 -13.77 8.83 -5.11
C VAL A 4 -14.01 7.43 -4.60
N TYR A 5 -12.92 6.71 -4.32
CA TYR A 5 -12.91 5.46 -3.58
C TYR A 5 -12.58 5.71 -2.11
N GLN A 6 -13.13 4.89 -1.26
CA GLN A 6 -12.82 4.84 0.16
C GLN A 6 -12.00 3.58 0.45
N LEU A 7 -10.88 3.74 1.14
CA LEU A 7 -10.06 2.64 1.63
C LEU A 7 -10.17 2.57 3.15
N GLU A 8 -10.71 1.47 3.64
CA GLU A 8 -10.85 1.21 5.06
C GLU A 8 -9.53 0.74 5.67
N GLU A 9 -9.40 0.91 6.98
CA GLU A 9 -8.28 0.36 7.74
C GLU A 9 -8.58 -1.09 8.15
N TYR A 10 -7.60 -1.98 7.97
CA TYR A 10 -7.72 -3.37 8.37
C TYR A 10 -7.86 -3.47 9.90
N SER A 11 -8.86 -4.23 10.34
CA SER A 11 -9.09 -4.53 11.74
C SER A 11 -9.34 -6.01 11.94
N THR A 12 -8.55 -6.63 12.79
CA THR A 12 -8.76 -8.02 13.23
C THR A 12 -9.98 -8.18 14.15
N MET A 13 -10.53 -7.07 14.62
CA MET A 13 -11.72 -7.08 15.45
C MET A 13 -12.95 -6.77 14.61
N LEU A 14 -13.90 -7.68 14.57
CA LEU A 14 -15.26 -7.48 14.08
C LEU A 14 -16.03 -6.47 14.96
N LYS A 15 -15.46 -5.29 15.21
CA LYS A 15 -16.19 -4.21 15.86
C LYS A 15 -16.81 -3.33 14.79
N PRO A 16 -18.14 -3.27 14.71
CA PRO A 16 -18.80 -2.20 13.99
C PRO A 16 -18.40 -0.90 14.69
N GLY A 17 -17.66 -0.03 14.01
CA GLY A 17 -17.26 1.27 14.53
C GLY A 17 -15.76 1.46 14.71
N SER A 18 -14.94 1.02 13.75
CA SER A 18 -13.60 1.57 13.62
C SER A 18 -13.73 3.10 13.50
N THR A 19 -13.20 3.83 14.49
CA THR A 19 -13.16 5.30 14.48
C THR A 19 -12.02 5.83 13.59
N ALA A 20 -11.33 4.93 12.88
CA ALA A 20 -10.30 5.32 11.93
C ALA A 20 -10.93 6.04 10.73
N VAL A 21 -10.40 7.20 10.41
CA VAL A 21 -10.84 7.95 9.23
C VAL A 21 -10.30 7.23 7.99
N PRO A 22 -11.17 6.76 7.09
CA PRO A 22 -10.73 6.05 5.90
C PRO A 22 -9.90 6.96 4.98
N LYS A 23 -8.95 6.37 4.26
CA LYS A 23 -8.25 7.07 3.19
C LYS A 23 -9.18 7.24 1.98
N MET A 24 -9.08 8.39 1.33
CA MET A 24 -9.89 8.73 0.15
C MET A 24 -9.00 8.84 -1.07
N TYR A 25 -9.32 8.13 -2.13
CA TYR A 25 -8.59 8.15 -3.40
C TYR A 25 -9.47 8.59 -4.54
N ALA A 26 -8.99 9.50 -5.37
CA ALA A 26 -9.70 9.88 -6.58
C ALA A 26 -9.62 8.78 -7.64
N VAL A 27 -10.68 8.59 -8.38
CA VAL A 27 -10.75 7.61 -9.48
C VAL A 27 -9.77 7.97 -10.61
N ASP A 28 -9.50 9.26 -10.78
CA ASP A 28 -8.63 9.78 -11.84
C ASP A 28 -7.75 10.92 -11.31
N GLN A 29 -6.44 10.72 -11.40
CA GLN A 29 -5.44 11.72 -10.99
C GLN A 29 -5.41 12.94 -11.91
N GLY A 30 -5.81 12.82 -13.16
CA GLY A 30 -5.92 13.93 -14.08
C GLY A 30 -7.00 14.92 -13.64
N MET A 31 -8.12 14.42 -13.12
CA MET A 31 -9.17 15.26 -12.53
C MET A 31 -8.66 16.04 -11.31
N VAL A 32 -7.96 15.35 -10.40
CA VAL A 32 -7.36 16.00 -9.23
C VAL A 32 -6.36 17.07 -9.65
N TYR A 33 -5.51 16.77 -10.61
CA TYR A 33 -4.53 17.72 -11.15
C TYR A 33 -5.19 18.96 -11.76
N ALA A 34 -6.31 18.79 -12.49
CA ALA A 34 -7.00 19.88 -13.14
C ALA A 34 -7.68 20.85 -12.16
N VAL A 35 -8.17 20.36 -11.01
CA VAL A 35 -8.95 21.16 -10.05
C VAL A 35 -8.19 21.56 -8.78
N SER A 36 -7.11 20.86 -8.43
CA SER A 36 -6.37 21.09 -7.18
C SER A 36 -4.99 21.71 -7.44
N ARG A 37 -4.78 22.91 -6.93
CA ARG A 37 -3.48 23.58 -6.94
C ARG A 37 -2.50 22.98 -5.91
N ALA A 38 -3.01 22.41 -4.83
CA ALA A 38 -2.20 21.91 -3.71
C ALA A 38 -1.44 20.62 -4.01
N ASN A 39 -1.95 19.78 -4.91
CA ASN A 39 -1.42 18.44 -5.17
C ASN A 39 -0.47 18.34 -6.37
N GLN A 40 -0.14 19.43 -7.02
CA GLN A 40 0.72 19.40 -8.22
C GLN A 40 2.16 18.94 -7.92
N GLN A 41 2.62 19.12 -6.68
CA GLN A 41 3.99 18.79 -6.26
C GLN A 41 4.09 17.49 -5.44
N ASP A 42 2.98 16.91 -4.99
CA ASP A 42 2.99 15.70 -4.17
C ASP A 42 2.99 14.43 -5.04
N ILE A 43 4.17 14.11 -5.55
CA ILE A 43 4.40 12.92 -6.38
C ILE A 43 4.07 11.65 -5.59
N GLY A 44 4.37 11.59 -4.29
CA GLY A 44 4.11 10.43 -3.44
C GLY A 44 2.63 10.08 -3.38
N LYS A 45 1.77 11.04 -3.08
CA LYS A 45 0.31 10.82 -3.05
C LYS A 45 -0.28 10.47 -4.41
N ARG A 46 0.27 11.07 -5.47
CA ARG A 46 -0.17 10.74 -6.84
C ARG A 46 0.18 9.32 -7.22
N LEU A 47 1.39 8.88 -6.86
CA LEU A 47 1.83 7.51 -7.06
C LEU A 47 0.96 6.53 -6.25
N GLU A 48 0.75 6.81 -4.96
CA GLU A 48 -0.12 6.00 -4.09
C GLU A 48 -1.53 5.85 -4.67
N THR A 49 -2.13 6.94 -5.17
CA THR A 49 -3.45 6.86 -5.81
C THR A 49 -3.44 6.07 -7.11
N ALA A 50 -2.40 6.21 -7.95
CA ALA A 50 -2.30 5.45 -9.18
C ALA A 50 -2.19 3.94 -8.91
N ILE A 51 -1.39 3.56 -7.91
CA ILE A 51 -1.25 2.17 -7.46
C ILE A 51 -2.58 1.65 -6.90
N PHE A 52 -3.28 2.44 -6.09
CA PHE A 52 -4.60 2.06 -5.59
C PHE A 52 -5.61 1.80 -6.72
N CYS A 53 -5.67 2.68 -7.71
CA CYS A 53 -6.55 2.48 -8.88
C CYS A 53 -6.19 1.19 -9.65
N GLU A 54 -4.91 0.89 -9.79
CA GLU A 54 -4.46 -0.34 -10.43
C GLU A 54 -4.81 -1.59 -9.59
N LEU A 55 -4.67 -1.53 -8.26
CA LEU A 55 -5.11 -2.59 -7.36
C LEU A 55 -6.61 -2.84 -7.50
N GLN A 56 -7.43 -1.78 -7.51
CA GLN A 56 -8.88 -1.90 -7.73
C GLN A 56 -9.20 -2.55 -9.07
N ARG A 57 -8.46 -2.22 -10.12
CA ARG A 57 -8.62 -2.84 -11.44
C ARG A 57 -8.32 -4.34 -11.41
N ARG A 58 -7.24 -4.75 -10.72
CA ARG A 58 -6.80 -6.16 -10.61
C ARG A 58 -7.74 -7.00 -9.76
N THR A 59 -8.27 -6.43 -8.68
CA THR A 59 -9.20 -7.12 -7.78
C THR A 59 -10.65 -7.08 -8.30
N SER A 60 -10.92 -6.29 -9.32
CA SER A 60 -12.25 -6.22 -9.95
C SER A 60 -12.68 -7.59 -10.48
N GLY A 61 -13.74 -8.13 -9.91
CA GLY A 61 -14.23 -9.48 -10.23
C GLY A 61 -13.73 -10.60 -9.30
N ARG A 62 -12.77 -10.34 -8.42
CA ARG A 62 -12.34 -11.28 -7.38
C ARG A 62 -13.13 -11.00 -6.10
N ARG A 63 -14.19 -11.77 -5.88
CA ARG A 63 -15.19 -11.49 -4.82
C ARG A 63 -14.66 -11.56 -3.39
N THR A 64 -13.59 -12.28 -3.17
CA THR A 64 -13.02 -12.53 -1.83
C THR A 64 -11.81 -11.66 -1.52
N GLU A 65 -11.19 -11.07 -2.53
CA GLU A 65 -9.99 -10.27 -2.36
C GLU A 65 -10.33 -8.89 -1.79
N THR A 66 -9.65 -8.50 -0.73
CA THR A 66 -9.85 -7.22 -0.04
C THR A 66 -8.58 -6.39 -0.08
N ILE A 67 -8.75 -5.09 -0.24
CA ILE A 67 -7.68 -4.10 -0.12
C ILE A 67 -8.03 -3.21 1.07
N THR A 68 -7.09 -3.07 1.99
CA THR A 68 -7.23 -2.21 3.18
C THR A 68 -5.92 -1.47 3.43
N SER A 69 -5.92 -0.41 4.21
CA SER A 69 -4.71 0.12 4.82
C SER A 69 -4.46 -0.53 6.17
N TYR A 70 -3.22 -0.50 6.67
CA TYR A 70 -2.93 -1.02 8.00
C TYR A 70 -1.99 -0.09 8.76
N THR A 71 -2.34 0.18 10.01
CA THR A 71 -1.52 0.94 10.95
C THR A 71 -1.35 0.09 12.20
N MET A 72 -0.11 -0.03 12.68
CA MET A 72 0.19 -0.78 13.90
C MET A 72 -0.51 -0.15 15.11
N PRO A 73 -1.23 -0.93 15.93
CA PRO A 73 -1.89 -0.39 17.12
C PRO A 73 -0.92 0.20 18.14
N THR A 74 0.31 -0.30 18.14
CA THR A 74 1.38 0.11 19.06
C THR A 74 2.18 1.32 18.58
N SER A 75 2.17 1.59 17.29
CA SER A 75 2.94 2.68 16.69
C SER A 75 2.25 3.20 15.43
N LYS A 76 1.77 4.45 15.49
CA LYS A 76 1.19 5.12 14.32
C LYS A 76 2.18 5.40 13.20
N GLN A 77 3.47 5.24 13.45
CA GLN A 77 4.52 5.42 12.44
C GLN A 77 4.74 4.15 11.62
N GLU A 78 4.42 2.99 12.20
CA GLU A 78 4.54 1.69 11.55
C GLU A 78 3.22 1.35 10.88
N LYS A 79 3.19 1.54 9.57
CA LYS A 79 2.00 1.39 8.73
C LYS A 79 2.38 0.85 7.37
N VAL A 80 1.43 0.24 6.69
CA VAL A 80 1.52 -0.12 5.28
C VAL A 80 0.38 0.53 4.50
N ASP A 81 0.68 0.97 3.27
CA ASP A 81 -0.31 1.69 2.47
C ASP A 81 -1.43 0.76 2.02
N PHE A 82 -1.09 -0.46 1.59
CA PHE A 82 -2.07 -1.45 1.16
C PHE A 82 -1.73 -2.83 1.74
N LEU A 83 -2.73 -3.40 2.40
CA LEU A 83 -2.75 -4.77 2.85
C LEU A 83 -3.81 -5.50 2.02
N ILE A 84 -3.38 -6.57 1.35
CA ILE A 84 -4.24 -7.40 0.53
C ILE A 84 -4.51 -8.69 1.27
N GLY A 85 -5.75 -9.10 1.32
CA GLY A 85 -6.18 -10.29 2.04
C GLY A 85 -7.38 -10.95 1.37
N ASP A 86 -7.75 -12.10 1.93
CA ASP A 86 -8.99 -12.80 1.56
C ASP A 86 -10.05 -12.57 2.65
N ALA A 87 -11.20 -12.04 2.25
CA ALA A 87 -12.30 -11.76 3.18
C ALA A 87 -12.88 -13.03 3.84
N LEU A 88 -12.75 -14.20 3.19
CA LEU A 88 -13.25 -15.47 3.71
C LEU A 88 -12.26 -16.12 4.67
N ALA A 89 -10.97 -16.06 4.34
CA ALA A 89 -9.90 -16.60 5.19
C ALA A 89 -9.55 -15.67 6.36
N ALA A 90 -9.91 -14.38 6.25
CA ALA A 90 -9.54 -13.31 7.18
C ALA A 90 -8.01 -13.20 7.40
N GLU A 91 -7.24 -13.63 6.41
CA GLU A 91 -5.78 -13.65 6.46
C GLU A 91 -5.20 -12.72 5.40
N PRO A 92 -4.28 -11.82 5.77
CA PRO A 92 -3.52 -11.04 4.82
C PRO A 92 -2.51 -11.93 4.10
N TYR A 93 -2.29 -11.68 2.81
CA TYR A 93 -1.29 -12.38 2.01
C TYR A 93 -0.40 -11.47 1.18
N GLY A 94 -0.65 -10.19 1.16
CA GLY A 94 0.15 -9.22 0.44
C GLY A 94 0.27 -7.88 1.17
N LEU A 95 1.47 -7.32 1.19
CA LEU A 95 1.77 -6.03 1.78
C LEU A 95 2.45 -5.15 0.73
N ILE A 96 1.89 -3.97 0.46
CA ILE A 96 2.42 -3.02 -0.50
C ILE A 96 2.62 -1.66 0.17
N GLN A 97 3.86 -1.20 0.13
CA GLN A 97 4.25 0.14 0.54
C GLN A 97 4.57 0.98 -0.70
N VAL A 98 4.22 2.25 -0.67
CA VAL A 98 4.48 3.18 -1.77
C VAL A 98 5.47 4.24 -1.34
N CYS A 99 6.60 4.33 -2.04
CA CYS A 99 7.61 5.32 -1.78
C CYS A 99 8.16 5.84 -3.11
N ALA A 100 7.88 7.09 -3.46
CA ALA A 100 8.28 7.65 -4.75
C ALA A 100 9.80 7.60 -4.99
N ASN A 101 10.61 7.75 -3.94
CA ASN A 101 12.07 7.72 -4.01
C ASN A 101 12.67 7.20 -2.70
N MET A 102 13.51 6.18 -2.78
CA MET A 102 14.22 5.56 -1.65
C MET A 102 15.71 5.97 -1.58
N GLY A 103 16.17 6.89 -2.39
CA GLY A 103 17.58 7.33 -2.43
C GLY A 103 18.06 8.03 -1.15
N ASN A 104 17.17 8.48 -0.29
CA ASN A 104 17.50 9.02 1.02
C ASN A 104 17.52 7.89 2.06
N GLU A 105 18.65 7.66 2.74
CA GLU A 105 18.82 6.59 3.72
C GLU A 105 17.79 6.62 4.85
N LYS A 106 17.43 7.80 5.35
CA LYS A 106 16.43 7.95 6.42
C LYS A 106 15.04 7.53 5.94
N THR A 107 14.68 7.91 4.73
CA THR A 107 13.42 7.48 4.10
C THR A 107 13.44 5.98 3.89
N ARG A 108 14.53 5.46 3.29
CA ARG A 108 14.70 4.03 3.04
C ARG A 108 14.56 3.20 4.33
N ALA A 109 15.27 3.57 5.39
CA ALA A 109 15.23 2.87 6.67
C ALA A 109 13.83 2.90 7.29
N ARG A 110 13.12 4.01 7.17
CA ARG A 110 11.74 4.15 7.65
C ARG A 110 10.78 3.23 6.91
N GLU A 111 10.81 3.22 5.59
CA GLU A 111 9.89 2.41 4.77
C GLU A 111 10.13 0.91 4.97
N ILE A 112 11.40 0.49 4.97
CA ILE A 112 11.78 -0.91 5.23
C ILE A 112 11.38 -1.31 6.65
N GLY A 113 11.72 -0.51 7.66
CA GLY A 113 11.39 -0.80 9.06
C GLY A 113 9.90 -0.89 9.31
N SER A 114 9.12 0.01 8.71
CA SER A 114 7.65 -0.01 8.79
C SER A 114 7.07 -1.29 8.18
N LEU A 115 7.49 -1.63 6.97
CA LEU A 115 7.01 -2.83 6.27
C LEU A 115 7.42 -4.12 7.02
N GLN A 116 8.66 -4.19 7.52
CA GLN A 116 9.15 -5.32 8.31
C GLN A 116 8.32 -5.55 9.59
N ALA A 117 8.03 -4.48 10.33
CA ALA A 117 7.22 -4.56 11.53
C ALA A 117 5.80 -5.10 11.24
N VAL A 118 5.20 -4.64 10.14
CA VAL A 118 3.88 -5.11 9.71
C VAL A 118 3.94 -6.57 9.24
N MET A 119 4.96 -6.97 8.47
CA MET A 119 5.16 -8.37 8.06
C MET A 119 5.20 -9.33 9.26
N GLN A 120 6.02 -8.99 10.27
CA GLN A 120 6.11 -9.79 11.50
C GLN A 120 4.77 -9.87 12.23
N ARG A 121 4.01 -8.78 12.26
CA ARG A 121 2.72 -8.72 12.95
C ARG A 121 1.62 -9.49 12.22
N THR A 122 1.66 -9.50 10.89
CA THR A 122 0.64 -10.14 10.04
C THR A 122 1.03 -11.54 9.57
N ASN A 123 2.25 -11.98 9.90
CA ASN A 123 2.81 -13.27 9.48
C ASN A 123 2.83 -13.43 7.94
N VAL A 124 3.13 -12.33 7.25
CA VAL A 124 3.30 -12.31 5.78
C VAL A 124 4.79 -12.32 5.46
N ASP A 125 5.23 -13.28 4.66
CA ASP A 125 6.66 -13.57 4.41
C ASP A 125 7.30 -12.64 3.37
N SER A 126 6.50 -11.91 2.61
CA SER A 126 7.01 -11.03 1.56
C SER A 126 6.33 -9.67 1.56
N GLY A 127 7.11 -8.64 1.26
CA GLY A 127 6.63 -7.27 1.12
C GLY A 127 7.05 -6.67 -0.22
N LEU A 128 6.23 -5.79 -0.76
CA LEU A 128 6.48 -5.06 -1.98
C LEU A 128 6.57 -3.57 -1.70
N ILE A 129 7.66 -2.93 -2.15
CA ILE A 129 7.80 -1.48 -2.14
C ILE A 129 7.74 -1.00 -3.59
N LEU A 130 6.73 -0.20 -3.89
CA LEU A 130 6.54 0.38 -5.23
C LEU A 130 7.11 1.80 -5.28
N THR A 131 8.04 1.99 -6.20
CA THR A 131 8.74 3.27 -6.41
C THR A 131 8.43 3.87 -7.78
N LEU A 132 8.93 5.06 -8.08
CA LEU A 132 8.87 5.61 -9.43
C LEU A 132 9.78 4.83 -10.39
N ASN A 133 11.06 4.63 -10.02
CA ASN A 133 12.06 4.11 -10.96
C ASN A 133 13.05 3.12 -10.33
N GLU A 134 13.10 3.00 -9.00
CA GLU A 134 14.08 2.17 -8.30
C GLU A 134 13.61 0.72 -8.22
N GLY A 135 14.55 -0.21 -8.35
CA GLY A 135 14.28 -1.64 -8.25
C GLY A 135 15.44 -2.40 -7.63
N GLU A 136 15.16 -3.23 -6.65
CA GLU A 136 16.10 -4.12 -5.97
C GLU A 136 15.36 -5.21 -5.21
N THR A 137 16.10 -6.24 -4.80
CA THR A 137 15.59 -7.27 -3.86
C THR A 137 16.40 -7.15 -2.59
N ILE A 138 15.73 -7.08 -1.45
CA ILE A 138 16.34 -6.95 -0.14
C ILE A 138 15.95 -8.18 0.68
N GLU A 139 16.92 -9.00 1.03
CA GLU A 139 16.75 -10.13 1.94
C GLU A 139 16.89 -9.64 3.38
N LEU A 140 15.99 -10.06 4.24
CA LEU A 140 16.07 -9.73 5.66
C LEU A 140 17.11 -10.62 6.37
N PRO A 141 17.88 -10.08 7.34
CA PRO A 141 19.01 -10.76 7.94
C PRO A 141 18.70 -12.12 8.57
N ASP A 142 17.50 -12.31 9.06
CA ASP A 142 17.11 -13.51 9.82
C ASP A 142 16.25 -14.50 9.03
N SER A 143 16.31 -14.47 7.70
CA SER A 143 15.45 -15.29 6.82
C SER A 143 13.95 -15.13 7.10
N THR A 144 13.55 -14.01 7.71
CA THR A 144 12.18 -13.75 8.11
C THR A 144 11.32 -13.20 6.97
N GLY A 145 11.90 -13.10 5.77
CA GLY A 145 11.16 -12.66 4.59
C GLY A 145 12.01 -11.90 3.58
N THR A 146 11.37 -11.50 2.51
CA THR A 146 11.99 -10.80 1.38
C THR A 146 11.21 -9.54 1.03
N PHE A 147 11.92 -8.47 0.75
CA PHE A 147 11.33 -7.27 0.14
C PHE A 147 11.69 -7.20 -1.33
N HIS A 148 10.70 -6.96 -2.15
CA HIS A 148 10.89 -6.58 -3.54
C HIS A 148 10.63 -5.08 -3.70
N VAL A 149 11.64 -4.36 -4.16
CA VAL A 149 11.47 -2.96 -4.57
C VAL A 149 11.33 -2.96 -6.08
N LEU A 150 10.20 -2.47 -6.58
CA LEU A 150 9.91 -2.45 -8.01
C LEU A 150 9.46 -1.06 -8.47
N PRO A 151 9.88 -0.65 -9.68
CA PRO A 151 9.25 0.49 -10.32
C PRO A 151 7.77 0.21 -10.56
N SER A 152 6.91 1.16 -10.19
CA SER A 152 5.45 1.01 -10.30
C SER A 152 4.98 0.72 -11.73
N TRP A 153 5.64 1.31 -12.74
CA TRP A 153 5.34 1.04 -14.14
C TRP A 153 5.62 -0.43 -14.52
N LYS A 154 6.72 -1.00 -14.01
CA LYS A 154 7.07 -2.41 -14.25
C LYS A 154 6.05 -3.33 -13.59
N TRP A 155 5.72 -3.06 -12.33
CA TRP A 155 4.67 -3.80 -11.62
C TRP A 155 3.33 -3.74 -12.34
N SER A 156 2.92 -2.56 -12.85
CA SER A 156 1.66 -2.41 -13.58
C SER A 156 1.61 -3.19 -14.90
N LEU A 157 2.76 -3.42 -15.55
CA LEU A 157 2.81 -4.08 -16.85
C LEU A 157 2.99 -5.61 -16.77
N TYR A 158 3.72 -6.11 -15.78
CA TYR A 158 4.22 -7.49 -15.80
C TYR A 158 3.65 -8.40 -14.70
N GLU A 159 3.03 -7.85 -13.69
CA GLU A 159 2.43 -8.62 -12.61
C GLU A 159 0.89 -8.56 -12.68
N ALA A 160 0.35 -8.96 -13.82
CA ALA A 160 -1.09 -9.05 -14.03
C ALA A 160 -1.63 -10.44 -13.76
#